data_581b78ab823e95026716c36d90a9a375
#
_entry.id   581b78ab823e95026716c36d90a9a375
#
_cell.length_a   1.000
_cell.length_b   1.000
_cell.length_c   1.000
_cell.angle_alpha   90.00
_cell.angle_beta   90.00
_cell.angle_gamma   90.00
#
_symmetry.space_group_name_H-M   'P 1'
#
loop_
_entity.id
_entity.type
_entity.pdbx_description
1 polymer ?
#
loop_
_entity_poly.entity_id
_entity_poly.type
_entity_poly.pdbx_seq_one_letter_code
_entity_poly.pdbx_strand_id
1 'polypeptide(L)'
;MENLAEKDLKYIWHPCSQMKDYEELKPIVIDKGDGVYLYDVDGNRYVDVISSWWCNLLGHCNPHISAELKKQADKLEHVIF
;
A
#
# COMPACT_ATOMS: atom_id res chain seq x y z
N MET A 1 -9.67 11.80 -15.92
CA MET A 1 -8.73 11.45 -14.82
C MET A 1 -7.92 10.24 -15.23
N GLU A 2 -6.62 10.25 -15.03
CA GLU A 2 -5.76 9.13 -15.39
C GLU A 2 -6.11 7.90 -14.56
N ASN A 3 -6.22 6.74 -15.22
CA ASN A 3 -6.47 5.46 -14.55
C ASN A 3 -5.20 5.02 -13.81
N LEU A 4 -5.27 4.91 -12.48
CA LEU A 4 -4.12 4.58 -11.65
C LEU A 4 -3.54 3.18 -11.96
N ALA A 5 -4.38 2.21 -12.29
CA ALA A 5 -3.91 0.88 -12.66
C ALA A 5 -3.10 0.90 -13.97
N GLU A 6 -3.53 1.68 -14.96
CA GLU A 6 -2.81 1.85 -16.22
C GLU A 6 -1.48 2.59 -16.00
N LYS A 7 -1.50 3.62 -15.17
CA LYS A 7 -0.30 4.37 -14.79
C LYS A 7 0.71 3.48 -14.07
N ASP A 8 0.24 2.67 -13.14
CA ASP A 8 1.06 1.69 -12.41
C ASP A 8 1.76 0.74 -13.38
N LEU A 9 1.02 0.10 -14.27
CA LEU A 9 1.57 -0.85 -15.24
C LEU A 9 2.55 -0.23 -16.22
N LYS A 10 2.43 1.07 -16.46
CA LYS A 10 3.35 1.80 -17.34
C LYS A 10 4.71 2.09 -16.70
N TYR A 11 4.73 2.32 -15.39
CA TYR A 11 5.93 2.83 -14.71
C TYR A 11 6.49 1.90 -13.63
N ILE A 12 5.73 0.94 -13.15
CA ILE A 12 6.13 0.09 -12.02
C ILE A 12 6.35 -1.35 -12.47
N TRP A 13 7.48 -1.90 -12.11
CA TRP A 13 7.78 -3.31 -12.26
C TRP A 13 7.50 -4.01 -10.93
N HIS A 14 6.43 -4.79 -10.89
CA HIS A 14 6.02 -5.47 -9.66
C HIS A 14 6.96 -6.62 -9.30
N PRO A 15 7.43 -6.69 -8.04
CA PRO A 15 8.25 -7.81 -7.58
C PRO A 15 7.41 -9.07 -7.41
N CYS A 16 8.06 -10.22 -7.51
CA CYS A 16 7.45 -11.54 -7.30
C CYS A 16 6.23 -11.81 -8.20
N SER A 17 6.16 -11.17 -9.35
CA SER A 17 5.03 -11.24 -10.29
C SER A 17 5.54 -11.35 -11.71
N GLN A 18 4.77 -12.03 -12.56
CA GLN A 18 4.98 -11.98 -14.00
C GLN A 18 4.13 -10.86 -14.57
N MET A 19 4.77 -9.82 -15.08
CA MET A 19 4.07 -8.61 -15.56
C MET A 19 3.05 -8.89 -16.65
N LYS A 20 3.27 -9.95 -17.44
CA LYS A 20 2.33 -10.39 -18.48
C LYS A 20 0.95 -10.77 -17.93
N ASP A 21 0.87 -11.27 -16.70
CA ASP A 21 -0.40 -11.64 -16.09
C ASP A 21 -1.33 -10.43 -15.90
N TYR A 22 -0.75 -9.23 -15.78
CA TYR A 22 -1.53 -7.98 -15.64
C TYR A 22 -2.21 -7.53 -16.95
N GLU A 23 -1.91 -8.16 -18.07
CA GLU A 23 -2.66 -7.94 -19.32
C GLU A 23 -4.11 -8.41 -19.19
N GLU A 24 -4.33 -9.47 -18.41
CA GLU A 24 -5.66 -10.05 -18.17
C GLU A 24 -6.22 -9.65 -16.80
N LEU A 25 -5.38 -9.66 -15.76
CA LEU A 25 -5.77 -9.34 -14.38
C LEU A 25 -5.14 -8.01 -13.98
N LYS A 26 -5.92 -6.93 -14.04
CA LYS A 26 -5.45 -5.61 -13.63
C LYS A 26 -5.12 -5.57 -12.14
N PRO A 27 -4.08 -4.82 -11.73
CA PRO A 27 -3.76 -4.68 -10.31
C PRO A 27 -4.89 -4.00 -9.55
N ILE A 28 -5.08 -4.43 -8.31
CA ILE A 28 -5.98 -3.76 -7.37
C ILE A 28 -5.28 -2.52 -6.86
N VAL A 29 -5.90 -1.36 -6.99
CA VAL A 29 -5.34 -0.09 -6.52
C VAL A 29 -5.86 0.19 -5.12
N ILE A 30 -5.03 0.00 -4.12
CA ILE A 30 -5.38 0.25 -2.72
C ILE A 30 -5.27 1.75 -2.43
N ASP A 31 -6.33 2.32 -1.85
CA ASP A 31 -6.43 3.72 -1.51
C ASP A 31 -6.14 3.99 -0.03
N LYS A 32 -6.68 3.17 0.87
CA LYS A 32 -6.55 3.38 2.31
C LYS A 32 -6.63 2.08 3.10
N GLY A 33 -6.22 2.16 4.36
CA GLY A 33 -6.32 1.06 5.31
C GLY A 33 -6.86 1.52 6.66
N ASP A 34 -7.51 0.61 7.38
CA ASP A 34 -8.02 0.85 8.73
C ASP A 34 -8.09 -0.49 9.48
N GLY A 35 -7.28 -0.63 10.52
CA GLY A 35 -7.17 -1.88 11.28
C GLY A 35 -6.76 -3.05 10.39
N VAL A 36 -7.59 -4.06 10.28
CA VAL A 36 -7.31 -5.26 9.45
C VAL A 36 -7.79 -5.11 8.01
N TYR A 37 -8.41 -3.98 7.67
CA TYR A 37 -9.05 -3.77 6.37
C TYR A 37 -8.22 -2.89 5.45
N LEU A 38 -8.24 -3.26 4.16
CA LEU A 38 -7.78 -2.43 3.06
C LEU A 38 -8.96 -2.08 2.18
N TYR A 39 -8.93 -0.89 1.60
CA TYR A 39 -9.98 -0.41 0.69
C TYR A 39 -9.35 0.02 -0.63
N ASP A 40 -9.91 -0.44 -1.73
CA ASP A 40 -9.47 -0.01 -3.04
C ASP A 40 -10.15 1.30 -3.48
N VAL A 41 -9.70 1.83 -4.61
CA VAL A 41 -10.25 3.08 -5.17
C VAL A 41 -11.71 2.96 -5.63
N ASP A 42 -12.20 1.74 -5.81
CA ASP A 42 -13.59 1.45 -6.22
C ASP A 42 -14.49 1.23 -5.01
N GLY A 43 -13.96 1.30 -3.79
CA GLY A 43 -14.73 1.15 -2.56
C GLY A 43 -14.86 -0.30 -2.06
N ASN A 44 -14.20 -1.25 -2.69
CA ASN A 44 -14.19 -2.63 -2.21
C ASN A 44 -13.31 -2.76 -0.98
N ARG A 45 -13.72 -3.65 -0.05
CA ARG A 45 -13.02 -3.89 1.20
C ARG A 45 -12.40 -5.29 1.22
N TYR A 46 -11.18 -5.36 1.68
CA TYR A 46 -10.42 -6.61 1.81
C TYR A 46 -9.89 -6.78 3.22
N VAL A 47 -9.84 -8.00 3.72
CA VAL A 47 -9.16 -8.32 4.98
C VAL A 47 -7.70 -8.65 4.68
N ASP A 48 -6.79 -7.91 5.30
CA ASP A 48 -5.35 -8.14 5.16
C ASP A 48 -4.89 -9.23 6.14
N VAL A 49 -5.02 -10.49 5.75
CA VAL A 49 -4.73 -11.63 6.61
C VAL A 49 -3.24 -11.91 6.82
N ILE A 50 -2.37 -11.29 6.03
CA ILE A 50 -0.92 -11.45 6.13
C ILE A 50 -0.22 -10.17 6.62
N SER A 51 -0.99 -9.20 7.11
CA SER A 51 -0.48 -7.93 7.62
C SER A 51 0.48 -7.24 6.65
N SER A 52 0.10 -7.19 5.38
CA SER A 52 0.90 -6.64 4.27
C SER A 52 2.35 -7.17 4.29
N TRP A 53 2.47 -8.49 4.34
CA TRP A 53 3.75 -9.20 4.44
C TRP A 53 4.42 -9.02 5.81
N TRP A 54 3.60 -9.17 6.87
CA TRP A 54 4.03 -9.16 8.28
C TRP A 54 4.55 -7.81 8.79
N CYS A 55 4.24 -6.72 8.09
CA CYS A 55 4.75 -5.40 8.43
C CYS A 55 3.87 -4.61 9.41
N ASN A 56 2.58 -4.97 9.53
CA ASN A 56 1.59 -4.20 10.30
C ASN A 56 1.12 -4.96 11.54
N LEU A 57 1.95 -4.97 12.57
CA LEU A 57 1.66 -5.69 13.81
C LEU A 57 0.38 -5.23 14.52
N LEU A 58 0.12 -3.91 14.50
CA LEU A 58 -0.99 -3.28 15.20
C LEU A 58 -2.11 -2.80 14.27
N GLY A 59 -2.15 -3.32 13.05
CA GLY A 59 -3.13 -2.92 12.04
C GLY A 59 -2.72 -1.68 11.25
N HIS A 60 -3.47 -1.41 10.19
CA HIS A 60 -3.24 -0.27 9.32
C HIS A 60 -3.62 1.04 10.00
N CYS A 61 -2.81 2.06 9.81
CA CYS A 61 -3.09 3.43 10.25
C CYS A 61 -3.35 3.54 11.76
N ASN A 62 -2.60 2.79 12.58
CA ASN A 62 -2.66 2.96 14.02
C ASN A 62 -2.33 4.42 14.37
N PRO A 63 -3.24 5.14 15.07
CA PRO A 63 -3.08 6.58 15.30
C PRO A 63 -1.80 6.96 16.06
N HIS A 64 -1.39 6.16 17.04
CA HIS A 64 -0.19 6.42 17.80
C HIS A 64 1.06 6.29 16.94
N ILE A 65 1.17 5.20 16.17
CA ILE A 65 2.31 4.95 15.25
C ILE A 65 2.37 6.04 14.18
N SER A 66 1.23 6.38 13.57
CA SER A 66 1.16 7.42 12.54
C SER A 66 1.61 8.79 13.07
N ALA A 67 1.21 9.14 14.30
CA ALA A 67 1.62 10.39 14.93
C ALA A 67 3.13 10.43 15.20
N GLU A 68 3.71 9.36 15.70
CA GLU A 68 5.15 9.28 15.97
C GLU A 68 5.96 9.28 14.67
N LEU A 69 5.47 8.60 13.62
CA LEU A 69 6.09 8.62 12.29
C LEU A 69 6.17 10.05 11.74
N LYS A 70 5.07 10.80 11.81
CA LYS A 70 5.02 12.20 11.37
C LYS A 70 5.99 13.08 12.11
N LYS A 71 6.07 12.93 13.44
CA LYS A 71 7.05 13.68 14.25
C LYS A 71 8.49 13.40 13.83
N GLN A 72 8.81 12.12 13.61
CA GLN A 72 10.16 11.74 13.20
C GLN A 72 10.47 12.20 11.79
N ALA A 73 9.52 12.11 10.85
CA ALA A 73 9.69 12.59 9.49
C ALA A 73 10.00 14.09 9.42
N ASP A 74 9.44 14.90 10.33
CA ASP A 74 9.72 16.33 10.42
C ASP A 74 11.14 16.63 10.91
N LYS A 75 11.81 15.67 11.54
CA LYS A 75 13.18 15.81 12.03
C LYS A 75 14.21 15.19 11.09
N LEU A 76 14.00 13.96 10.72
CA LEU A 76 14.90 13.18 9.86
C LEU A 76 14.20 11.91 9.41
N GLU A 77 14.03 11.75 8.13
CA GLU A 77 13.39 10.57 7.53
C GLU A 77 14.36 9.41 7.33
N HIS A 78 15.61 9.71 7.01
CA HIS A 78 16.61 8.69 6.71
C HIS A 78 18.02 9.26 6.84
N VAL A 79 18.97 8.42 7.23
CA VAL A 79 20.41 8.71 7.20
C VAL A 79 21.19 7.42 6.90
N ILE A 80 22.28 7.55 6.21
CA ILE A 80 23.19 6.42 5.97
C ILE A 80 24.01 6.09 7.25
N PHE A 81 24.21 4.83 7.50
CA PHE A 81 25.05 4.37 8.59
C PHE A 81 26.53 4.32 8.19
#